data_4648015ac5849cf5c85b5319756b8e4c
#
_entry.id   4648015ac5849cf5c85b5319756b8e4c
#
_cell.length_a   1.000
_cell.length_b   1.000
_cell.length_c   1.000
_cell.angle_alpha   90.00
_cell.angle_beta   90.00
_cell.angle_gamma   90.00
#
_symmetry.space_group_name_H-M   'P 1'
#
loop_
_entity.id
_entity.type
_entity.pdbx_description
1 polymer ?
#
loop_
_entity_poly.entity_id
_entity_poly.type
_entity_poly.pdbx_seq_one_letter_code
_entity_poly.pdbx_strand_id
1 'polypeptide(L)'
;MELTMRKIILFASLIAICIAVTPLNTSAQSPKDSYLIGNGDILEIVTWKEPDFSREEIIVRLDGKISFPLLDDVMAAGKTPTRLKLDIQDGLKAYVSEPHVTVTVRSAASKRFYILGEVVRTGEYPLTKSLTVLQAFALAGGFTEWASKKEIILFRRHQGQETVIRIDYKDILKGKDFSQNVEIQADDTIVVP
;
A
#
# COMPACT_ATOMS: atom_id res chain seq x y z
N MET A 1 -49.78 -48.92 27.14
CA MET A 1 -48.32 -48.93 26.91
C MET A 1 -47.95 -48.19 25.61
N GLU A 2 -48.83 -48.00 24.67
CA GLU A 2 -48.54 -47.28 23.41
C GLU A 2 -48.62 -45.74 23.48
N LEU A 3 -49.39 -45.20 24.46
CA LEU A 3 -49.59 -43.74 24.55
C LEU A 3 -48.41 -42.96 25.09
N THR A 4 -47.53 -43.63 25.86
CA THR A 4 -46.31 -43.04 26.42
C THR A 4 -45.14 -42.97 25.44
N MET A 5 -45.05 -43.92 24.49
CA MET A 5 -44.01 -43.88 23.44
C MET A 5 -44.25 -42.77 22.40
N ARG A 6 -45.50 -42.47 22.05
CA ARG A 6 -45.81 -41.38 21.09
C ARG A 6 -45.48 -39.99 21.62
N LYS A 7 -45.54 -39.77 22.95
CA LYS A 7 -45.19 -38.47 23.58
C LYS A 7 -43.67 -38.27 23.67
N ILE A 8 -42.91 -39.36 23.79
CA ILE A 8 -41.43 -39.29 23.80
C ILE A 8 -40.87 -39.00 22.45
N ILE A 9 -41.47 -39.53 21.34
CA ILE A 9 -41.04 -39.28 19.99
C ILE A 9 -41.35 -37.83 19.56
N LEU A 10 -42.47 -37.24 20.01
CA LEU A 10 -42.82 -35.83 19.76
C LEU A 10 -41.92 -34.85 20.49
N PHE A 11 -41.39 -35.20 21.67
CA PHE A 11 -40.46 -34.36 22.43
C PHE A 11 -39.03 -34.42 21.88
N ALA A 12 -38.61 -35.55 21.30
CA ALA A 12 -37.32 -35.69 20.64
C ALA A 12 -37.22 -34.91 19.29
N SER A 13 -38.37 -34.71 18.62
CA SER A 13 -38.42 -33.96 17.34
C SER A 13 -38.33 -32.43 17.52
N LEU A 14 -38.57 -31.88 18.74
CA LEU A 14 -38.54 -30.44 18.98
C LEU A 14 -37.16 -29.91 19.41
N ILE A 15 -36.22 -30.80 19.69
CA ILE A 15 -34.86 -30.42 20.16
C ILE A 15 -33.84 -30.37 19.00
N ALA A 16 -34.19 -30.86 17.81
CA ALA A 16 -33.27 -30.98 16.68
C ALA A 16 -33.24 -29.78 15.72
N ILE A 17 -33.95 -28.67 16.02
CA ILE A 17 -33.96 -27.46 15.17
C ILE A 17 -33.41 -26.24 15.92
N CYS A 18 -32.37 -26.44 16.72
CA CYS A 18 -31.46 -25.36 17.10
C CYS A 18 -30.26 -25.41 16.16
N ILE A 19 -30.50 -25.18 14.86
CA ILE A 19 -29.40 -24.89 13.92
C ILE A 19 -28.77 -23.59 14.41
N ALA A 20 -27.61 -23.75 15.02
CA ALA A 20 -26.76 -22.65 15.41
C ALA A 20 -26.51 -21.76 14.18
N VAL A 21 -27.22 -20.66 14.09
CA VAL A 21 -26.85 -19.55 13.20
C VAL A 21 -25.60 -18.97 13.80
N THR A 22 -24.44 -19.56 13.45
CA THR A 22 -23.17 -18.91 13.68
C THR A 22 -23.17 -17.65 12.80
N PRO A 23 -23.02 -16.44 13.37
CA PRO A 23 -22.80 -15.28 12.56
C PRO A 23 -21.52 -15.54 11.76
N LEU A 24 -21.65 -15.63 10.43
CA LEU A 24 -20.52 -15.50 9.52
C LEU A 24 -19.95 -14.09 9.80
N ASN A 25 -18.95 -14.02 10.69
CA ASN A 25 -18.10 -12.87 10.76
C ASN A 25 -17.40 -12.75 9.40
N THR A 26 -18.08 -12.07 8.48
CA THR A 26 -17.43 -11.56 7.29
C THR A 26 -16.44 -10.51 7.77
N SER A 27 -15.23 -10.96 8.12
CA SER A 27 -14.10 -10.06 8.23
C SER A 27 -14.01 -9.36 6.89
N ALA A 28 -14.50 -8.12 6.80
CA ALA A 28 -14.17 -7.23 5.71
C ALA A 28 -12.64 -7.15 5.72
N GLN A 29 -11.99 -7.92 4.85
CA GLN A 29 -10.57 -7.77 4.57
C GLN A 29 -10.41 -6.32 4.14
N SER A 30 -9.84 -5.51 5.03
CA SER A 30 -9.27 -4.22 4.61
C SER A 30 -8.38 -4.56 3.42
N PRO A 31 -8.53 -3.92 2.25
CA PRO A 31 -7.67 -4.17 1.13
C PRO A 31 -6.24 -3.87 1.60
N LYS A 32 -5.45 -4.93 1.77
CA LYS A 32 -4.09 -4.91 2.31
C LYS A 32 -3.13 -4.13 1.39
N ASP A 33 -3.63 -3.71 0.22
CA ASP A 33 -2.89 -3.09 -0.87
C ASP A 33 -3.43 -1.72 -1.29
N SER A 34 -4.16 -1.02 -0.40
CA SER A 34 -4.61 0.34 -0.73
C SER A 34 -3.40 1.29 -0.66
N TYR A 35 -3.19 2.04 -1.75
CA TYR A 35 -2.17 3.06 -1.82
C TYR A 35 -2.36 4.09 -0.70
N LEU A 36 -1.29 4.38 0.04
CA LEU A 36 -1.24 5.46 1.01
C LEU A 36 -0.41 6.60 0.42
N ILE A 37 -1.03 7.77 0.37
CA ILE A 37 -0.40 9.01 -0.08
C ILE A 37 0.82 9.29 0.81
N GLY A 38 1.91 9.68 0.19
CA GLY A 38 3.15 10.04 0.89
C GLY A 38 3.61 11.46 0.55
N ASN A 39 4.63 11.91 1.28
CA ASN A 39 5.23 13.22 1.06
C ASN A 39 5.89 13.28 -0.32
N GLY A 40 5.69 14.39 -1.03
CA GLY A 40 6.20 14.57 -2.37
C GLY A 40 5.29 14.02 -3.47
N ASP A 41 4.22 13.28 -3.14
CA ASP A 41 3.24 12.85 -4.14
C ASP A 41 2.55 14.05 -4.79
N ILE A 42 2.21 13.90 -6.07
CA ILE A 42 1.45 14.89 -6.82
C ILE A 42 0.03 14.36 -7.00
N LEU A 43 -0.92 15.14 -6.50
CA LEU A 43 -2.34 14.82 -6.57
C LEU A 43 -3.05 15.77 -7.52
N GLU A 44 -4.08 15.28 -8.18
CA GLU A 44 -5.12 16.06 -8.83
C GLU A 44 -6.38 15.97 -8.00
N ILE A 45 -6.99 17.11 -7.73
CA ILE A 45 -8.24 17.19 -6.95
C ILE A 45 -9.24 17.98 -7.79
N VAL A 46 -10.31 17.32 -8.19
CA VAL A 46 -11.38 17.91 -8.99
C VAL A 46 -12.66 17.97 -8.18
N THR A 47 -13.21 19.16 -8.03
CA THR A 47 -14.53 19.38 -7.46
C THR A 47 -15.51 19.64 -8.60
N TRP A 48 -16.50 18.74 -8.78
CA TRP A 48 -17.44 18.77 -9.89
C TRP A 48 -18.23 20.08 -9.93
N LYS A 49 -18.21 20.75 -11.10
CA LYS A 49 -18.84 22.07 -11.36
C LYS A 49 -18.25 23.23 -10.54
N GLU A 50 -17.18 23.03 -9.82
CA GLU A 50 -16.53 24.05 -8.99
C GLU A 50 -15.03 24.18 -9.38
N PRO A 51 -14.72 24.85 -10.50
CA PRO A 51 -13.34 24.96 -10.98
C PRO A 51 -12.44 25.72 -9.99
N ASP A 52 -12.99 26.66 -9.22
CA ASP A 52 -12.23 27.42 -8.21
C ASP A 52 -11.72 26.54 -7.07
N PHE A 53 -12.38 25.41 -6.83
CA PHE A 53 -12.01 24.38 -5.83
C PHE A 53 -11.41 23.12 -6.49
N SER A 54 -10.87 23.26 -7.69
CA SER A 54 -10.15 22.19 -8.38
C SER A 54 -8.67 22.54 -8.53
N ARG A 55 -7.81 21.52 -8.43
CA ARG A 55 -6.36 21.67 -8.61
C ARG A 55 -5.84 20.50 -9.44
N GLU A 56 -5.24 20.80 -10.57
CA GLU A 56 -4.66 19.80 -11.46
C GLU A 56 -3.39 19.19 -10.89
N GLU A 57 -2.59 19.99 -10.18
CA GLU A 57 -1.38 19.55 -9.52
C GLU A 57 -1.28 20.18 -8.13
N ILE A 58 -1.23 19.33 -7.12
CA ILE A 58 -1.01 19.72 -5.75
C ILE A 58 0.01 18.77 -5.12
N ILE A 59 1.09 19.30 -4.61
CA ILE A 59 2.17 18.52 -4.01
C ILE A 59 1.87 18.31 -2.53
N VAL A 60 2.01 17.06 -2.08
CA VAL A 60 1.98 16.74 -0.65
C VAL A 60 3.30 17.21 -0.03
N ARG A 61 3.19 18.18 0.86
CA ARG A 61 4.33 18.82 1.52
C ARG A 61 5.05 17.84 2.46
N LEU A 62 6.25 18.23 2.92
CA LEU A 62 7.05 17.43 3.85
C LEU A 62 6.37 17.21 5.21
N ASP A 63 5.46 18.13 5.62
CA ASP A 63 4.62 17.98 6.80
C ASP A 63 3.39 17.07 6.59
N GLY A 64 3.28 16.46 5.42
CA GLY A 64 2.19 15.54 5.06
C GLY A 64 0.91 16.22 4.64
N LYS A 65 0.87 17.54 4.54
CA LYS A 65 -0.33 18.30 4.23
C LYS A 65 -0.34 18.77 2.78
N ILE A 66 -1.53 19.09 2.31
CA ILE A 66 -1.78 19.85 1.07
C ILE A 66 -2.44 21.18 1.44
N SER A 67 -2.15 22.25 0.68
CA SER A 67 -2.88 23.51 0.81
C SER A 67 -4.03 23.52 -0.16
N PHE A 68 -5.25 23.58 0.34
CA PHE A 68 -6.46 23.49 -0.47
C PHE A 68 -7.35 24.74 -0.27
N PRO A 69 -7.99 25.28 -1.32
CA PRO A 69 -8.82 26.48 -1.20
C PRO A 69 -9.88 26.32 -0.11
N LEU A 70 -10.10 27.37 0.67
CA LEU A 70 -11.06 27.46 1.80
C LEU A 70 -10.79 26.52 2.97
N LEU A 71 -10.03 25.45 2.80
CA LEU A 71 -9.73 24.46 3.84
C LEU A 71 -8.33 24.63 4.41
N ASP A 72 -7.54 25.55 3.83
CA ASP A 72 -6.14 25.79 4.19
C ASP A 72 -5.31 24.50 4.14
N ASP A 73 -4.87 24.02 5.28
CA ASP A 73 -4.00 22.85 5.42
C ASP A 73 -4.80 21.58 5.69
N VAL A 74 -4.84 20.67 4.73
CA VAL A 74 -5.50 19.36 4.85
C VAL A 74 -4.46 18.26 4.93
N MET A 75 -4.50 17.41 5.96
CA MET A 75 -3.63 16.25 6.08
C MET A 75 -3.93 15.24 4.96
N ALA A 76 -2.92 14.91 4.15
CA ALA A 76 -3.01 13.98 3.02
C ALA A 76 -2.16 12.73 3.24
N ALA A 77 -0.93 12.87 3.73
CA ALA A 77 -0.04 11.74 3.95
C ALA A 77 -0.63 10.71 4.93
N GLY A 78 -0.40 9.42 4.63
CA GLY A 78 -0.93 8.30 5.41
C GLY A 78 -2.40 7.99 5.16
N LYS A 79 -3.10 8.77 4.32
CA LYS A 79 -4.48 8.52 3.92
C LYS A 79 -4.54 7.87 2.54
N THR A 80 -5.60 7.12 2.28
CA THR A 80 -5.94 6.71 0.92
C THR A 80 -6.54 7.89 0.15
N PRO A 81 -6.46 7.91 -1.21
CA PRO A 81 -7.15 8.93 -2.01
C PRO A 81 -8.65 9.03 -1.70
N THR A 82 -9.29 7.88 -1.44
CA THR A 82 -10.71 7.85 -1.05
C THR A 82 -10.94 8.52 0.30
N ARG A 83 -10.06 8.32 1.28
CA ARG A 83 -10.20 8.98 2.59
C ARG A 83 -9.98 10.48 2.48
N LEU A 84 -8.94 10.90 1.75
CA LEU A 84 -8.68 12.32 1.51
C LEU A 84 -9.86 13.00 0.79
N LYS A 85 -10.44 12.34 -0.22
CA LYS A 85 -11.67 12.79 -0.88
C LYS A 85 -12.77 13.11 0.12
N LEU A 86 -13.07 12.18 1.05
CA LEU A 86 -14.13 12.36 2.04
C LEU A 86 -13.83 13.54 2.97
N ASP A 87 -12.60 13.68 3.41
CA ASP A 87 -12.20 14.78 4.30
C ASP A 87 -12.36 16.14 3.62
N ILE A 88 -12.00 16.25 2.32
CA ILE A 88 -12.19 17.48 1.53
C ILE A 88 -13.68 17.74 1.31
N GLN A 89 -14.46 16.72 0.95
CA GLN A 89 -15.90 16.86 0.77
C GLN A 89 -16.58 17.38 2.05
N ASP A 90 -16.22 16.83 3.20
CA ASP A 90 -16.79 17.26 4.49
C ASP A 90 -16.43 18.71 4.80
N GLY A 91 -15.19 19.11 4.56
CA GLY A 91 -14.77 20.51 4.75
C GLY A 91 -15.50 21.49 3.82
N LEU A 92 -15.71 21.11 2.56
CA LEU A 92 -16.37 21.97 1.57
C LEU A 92 -17.88 22.14 1.79
N LYS A 93 -18.55 21.31 2.59
CA LYS A 93 -20.01 21.43 2.86
C LYS A 93 -20.42 22.78 3.44
N ALA A 94 -19.49 23.49 4.08
CA ALA A 94 -19.76 24.84 4.59
C ALA A 94 -19.85 25.90 3.50
N TYR A 95 -19.34 25.62 2.30
CA TYR A 95 -19.18 26.58 1.21
C TYR A 95 -19.92 26.16 -0.07
N VAL A 96 -20.10 24.86 -0.28
CA VAL A 96 -20.71 24.28 -1.48
C VAL A 96 -21.82 23.32 -1.08
N SER A 97 -22.98 23.46 -1.74
CA SER A 97 -24.06 22.49 -1.58
C SER A 97 -23.71 21.19 -2.29
N GLU A 98 -23.66 20.07 -1.55
CA GLU A 98 -23.36 18.72 -2.09
C GLU A 98 -22.05 18.63 -2.89
N PRO A 99 -20.88 18.91 -2.30
CA PRO A 99 -19.62 18.88 -3.03
C PRO A 99 -19.27 17.46 -3.47
N HIS A 100 -19.00 17.26 -4.75
CA HIS A 100 -18.52 16.02 -5.33
C HIS A 100 -17.03 16.15 -5.68
N VAL A 101 -16.17 15.53 -4.89
CA VAL A 101 -14.71 15.61 -5.06
C VAL A 101 -14.17 14.31 -5.62
N THR A 102 -13.19 14.40 -6.49
CA THR A 102 -12.35 13.28 -6.96
C THR A 102 -10.90 13.58 -6.62
N VAL A 103 -10.19 12.61 -6.06
CA VAL A 103 -8.75 12.69 -5.79
C VAL A 103 -8.04 11.62 -6.61
N THR A 104 -7.15 12.05 -7.48
CA THR A 104 -6.32 11.19 -8.34
C THR A 104 -4.85 11.37 -7.98
N VAL A 105 -4.09 10.28 -7.84
CA VAL A 105 -2.64 10.33 -7.69
C VAL A 105 -2.03 10.43 -9.10
N ARG A 106 -1.48 11.59 -9.44
CA ARG A 106 -0.80 11.85 -10.72
C ARG A 106 0.62 11.30 -10.71
N SER A 107 1.32 11.43 -9.59
CA SER A 107 2.67 10.91 -9.40
C SER A 107 2.84 10.40 -7.97
N ALA A 108 3.25 9.14 -7.85
CA ALA A 108 3.58 8.50 -6.57
C ALA A 108 5.05 8.73 -6.23
N ALA A 109 5.48 9.98 -6.10
CA ALA A 109 6.87 10.34 -5.87
C ALA A 109 7.42 9.82 -4.53
N SER A 110 6.55 9.53 -3.58
CA SER A 110 6.91 8.90 -2.30
C SER A 110 7.24 7.40 -2.42
N LYS A 111 6.97 6.76 -3.56
CA LYS A 111 7.19 5.33 -3.78
C LYS A 111 8.37 5.13 -4.71
N ARG A 112 9.57 5.11 -4.13
CA ARG A 112 10.84 4.97 -4.86
C ARG A 112 11.78 4.06 -4.09
N PHE A 113 12.77 3.50 -4.79
CA PHE A 113 13.91 2.78 -4.20
C PHE A 113 15.18 3.14 -4.97
N TYR A 114 16.32 2.83 -4.41
CA TYR A 114 17.63 3.23 -4.93
C TYR A 114 18.52 2.02 -5.18
N ILE A 115 19.29 2.06 -6.26
CA ILE A 115 20.31 1.05 -6.55
C ILE A 115 21.63 1.75 -6.80
N LEU A 116 22.68 1.35 -6.07
CA LEU A 116 24.02 1.91 -6.12
C LEU A 116 25.04 0.80 -6.37
N GLY A 117 26.23 1.17 -6.85
CA GLY A 117 27.38 0.26 -7.03
C GLY A 117 27.42 -0.41 -8.39
N GLU A 118 27.86 -1.67 -8.43
CA GLU A 118 28.22 -2.39 -9.65
C GLU A 118 27.01 -2.98 -10.40
N VAL A 119 26.10 -2.11 -10.84
CA VAL A 119 25.00 -2.40 -11.77
C VAL A 119 25.13 -1.55 -13.02
N VAL A 120 24.51 -1.98 -14.12
CA VAL A 120 24.58 -1.26 -15.41
C VAL A 120 23.99 0.14 -15.31
N ARG A 121 22.91 0.31 -14.55
CA ARG A 121 22.27 1.62 -14.31
C ARG A 121 22.02 1.79 -12.83
N THR A 122 22.80 2.68 -12.22
CA THR A 122 22.59 3.14 -10.84
C THR A 122 21.55 4.26 -10.81
N GLY A 123 20.93 4.50 -9.68
CA GLY A 123 20.05 5.66 -9.46
C GLY A 123 18.77 5.32 -8.73
N GLU A 124 17.80 6.19 -8.91
CA GLU A 124 16.48 6.14 -8.32
C GLU A 124 15.49 5.45 -9.27
N TYR A 125 14.65 4.58 -8.72
CA TYR A 125 13.66 3.81 -9.47
C TYR A 125 12.26 3.97 -8.87
N PRO A 126 11.22 4.23 -9.68
CA PRO A 126 9.86 4.30 -9.18
C PRO A 126 9.33 2.91 -8.82
N LEU A 127 8.68 2.80 -7.67
CA LEU A 127 8.02 1.59 -7.21
C LEU A 127 6.52 1.64 -7.58
N THR A 128 6.20 1.43 -8.85
CA THR A 128 4.84 1.51 -9.39
C THR A 128 4.00 0.24 -9.18
N LYS A 129 4.65 -0.85 -8.80
CA LYS A 129 4.06 -2.15 -8.48
C LYS A 129 4.96 -2.90 -7.52
N SER A 130 4.46 -3.95 -6.88
CA SER A 130 5.28 -4.86 -6.11
C SER A 130 6.40 -5.44 -6.97
N LEU A 131 7.63 -5.30 -6.51
CA LEU A 131 8.86 -5.77 -7.15
C LEU A 131 9.68 -6.56 -6.15
N THR A 132 10.31 -7.63 -6.62
CA THR A 132 11.33 -8.33 -5.84
C THR A 132 12.75 -7.84 -6.19
N VAL A 133 13.71 -8.20 -5.36
CA VAL A 133 15.12 -7.88 -5.58
C VAL A 133 15.61 -8.32 -6.97
N LEU A 134 15.25 -9.53 -7.44
CA LEU A 134 15.62 -9.99 -8.78
C LEU A 134 15.04 -9.08 -9.88
N GLN A 135 13.80 -8.63 -9.70
CA GLN A 135 13.16 -7.72 -10.66
C GLN A 135 13.80 -6.32 -10.63
N ALA A 136 14.24 -5.87 -9.45
CA ALA A 136 14.96 -4.61 -9.31
C ALA A 136 16.29 -4.64 -10.09
N PHE A 137 17.05 -5.75 -10.02
CA PHE A 137 18.27 -5.90 -10.82
C PHE A 137 17.99 -5.96 -12.33
N ALA A 138 16.88 -6.58 -12.73
CA ALA A 138 16.48 -6.57 -14.14
C ALA A 138 16.17 -5.15 -14.63
N LEU A 139 15.53 -4.31 -13.82
CA LEU A 139 15.30 -2.89 -14.13
C LEU A 139 16.61 -2.11 -14.23
N ALA A 140 17.60 -2.42 -13.37
CA ALA A 140 18.92 -1.80 -13.40
C ALA A 140 19.78 -2.26 -14.60
N GLY A 141 19.29 -3.18 -15.44
CA GLY A 141 20.02 -3.72 -16.59
C GLY A 141 21.02 -4.84 -16.22
N GLY A 142 20.93 -5.36 -15.00
CA GLY A 142 21.85 -6.39 -14.49
C GLY A 142 23.12 -5.81 -13.86
N PHE A 143 24.13 -6.65 -13.74
CA PHE A 143 25.37 -6.37 -13.03
C PHE A 143 26.51 -6.08 -14.01
N THR A 144 27.47 -5.26 -13.56
CA THR A 144 28.74 -5.12 -14.26
C THR A 144 29.63 -6.38 -14.10
N GLU A 145 30.77 -6.44 -14.82
CA GLU A 145 31.74 -7.54 -14.69
C GLU A 145 32.37 -7.58 -13.29
N TRP A 146 32.44 -6.44 -12.61
CA TRP A 146 33.13 -6.28 -11.33
C TRP A 146 32.25 -6.58 -10.11
N ALA A 147 30.96 -6.77 -10.31
CA ALA A 147 29.96 -6.92 -9.24
C ALA A 147 30.24 -8.14 -8.33
N SER A 148 30.31 -7.89 -7.04
CA SER A 148 30.34 -8.92 -5.99
C SER A 148 28.93 -9.45 -5.71
N LYS A 149 28.44 -10.35 -6.58
CA LYS A 149 27.04 -10.86 -6.57
C LYS A 149 26.64 -11.66 -5.33
N LYS A 150 27.58 -11.92 -4.40
CA LYS A 150 27.33 -12.64 -3.15
C LYS A 150 27.21 -11.72 -1.93
N GLU A 151 27.59 -10.47 -2.09
CA GLU A 151 27.76 -9.53 -0.97
C GLU A 151 26.85 -8.31 -1.11
N ILE A 152 25.73 -8.48 -1.80
CA ILE A 152 24.78 -7.41 -2.02
C ILE A 152 24.07 -7.09 -0.70
N ILE A 153 23.87 -5.80 -0.47
CA ILE A 153 23.27 -5.31 0.76
C ILE A 153 22.03 -4.48 0.42
N LEU A 154 20.90 -4.79 1.05
CA LEU A 154 19.72 -3.97 1.03
C LEU A 154 19.55 -3.29 2.38
N PHE A 155 19.58 -1.97 2.38
CA PHE A 155 19.27 -1.12 3.53
C PHE A 155 17.79 -0.76 3.48
N ARG A 156 17.09 -1.08 4.54
CA ARG A 156 15.66 -0.76 4.73
C ARG A 156 15.48 0.07 5.98
N ARG A 157 14.81 1.21 5.83
CA ARG A 157 14.42 2.03 6.97
C ARG A 157 12.91 1.92 7.18
N HIS A 158 12.51 1.47 8.36
CA HIS A 158 11.11 1.41 8.75
C HIS A 158 10.93 2.01 10.15
N GLN A 159 10.05 3.02 10.27
CA GLN A 159 9.76 3.71 11.54
C GLN A 159 11.02 4.17 12.32
N GLY A 160 12.03 4.65 11.61
CA GLY A 160 13.30 5.12 12.21
C GLY A 160 14.30 4.01 12.56
N GLN A 161 13.94 2.74 12.37
CA GLN A 161 14.87 1.61 12.51
C GLN A 161 15.47 1.25 11.16
N GLU A 162 16.78 1.03 11.14
CA GLU A 162 17.49 0.55 9.97
C GLU A 162 17.71 -0.96 10.05
N THR A 163 17.34 -1.66 9.00
CA THR A 163 17.55 -3.11 8.84
C THR A 163 18.47 -3.33 7.65
N VAL A 164 19.46 -4.18 7.86
CA VAL A 164 20.42 -4.58 6.81
C VAL A 164 20.10 -6.01 6.40
N ILE A 165 19.74 -6.21 5.13
CA ILE A 165 19.45 -7.52 4.54
C ILE A 165 20.58 -7.85 3.58
N ARG A 166 21.26 -8.98 3.83
CA ARG A 166 22.31 -9.48 2.95
C ARG A 166 21.70 -10.38 1.90
N ILE A 167 22.16 -10.26 0.66
CA ILE A 167 21.61 -10.96 -0.49
C ILE A 167 22.76 -11.62 -1.27
N ASP A 168 22.72 -12.95 -1.37
CA ASP A 168 23.53 -13.71 -2.30
C ASP A 168 22.71 -14.03 -3.56
N TYR A 169 22.91 -13.23 -4.60
CA TYR A 169 22.23 -13.41 -5.89
C TYR A 169 22.45 -14.80 -6.49
N LYS A 170 23.65 -15.40 -6.29
CA LYS A 170 23.96 -16.71 -6.85
C LYS A 170 23.17 -17.82 -6.14
N ASP A 171 22.91 -17.68 -4.85
CA ASP A 171 22.14 -18.67 -4.09
C ASP A 171 20.63 -18.57 -4.40
N ILE A 172 20.13 -17.37 -4.66
CA ILE A 172 18.76 -17.21 -5.16
C ILE A 172 18.61 -17.91 -6.52
N LEU A 173 19.51 -17.65 -7.49
CA LEU A 173 19.44 -18.26 -8.82
C LEU A 173 19.56 -19.77 -8.82
N LYS A 174 20.32 -20.34 -7.88
CA LYS A 174 20.48 -21.79 -7.73
C LYS A 174 19.35 -22.43 -6.93
N GLY A 175 18.38 -21.66 -6.46
CA GLY A 175 17.29 -22.13 -5.62
C GLY A 175 17.71 -22.61 -4.23
N LYS A 176 18.92 -22.25 -3.77
CA LYS A 176 19.42 -22.65 -2.44
C LYS A 176 18.72 -21.86 -1.32
N ASP A 177 18.53 -20.56 -1.52
CA ASP A 177 17.85 -19.70 -0.57
C ASP A 177 17.02 -18.64 -1.31
N PHE A 178 15.79 -19.01 -1.62
CA PHE A 178 14.85 -18.11 -2.30
C PHE A 178 14.25 -17.06 -1.34
N SER A 179 14.41 -17.24 -0.03
CA SER A 179 13.90 -16.28 0.97
C SER A 179 14.59 -14.91 0.87
N GLN A 180 15.81 -14.87 0.30
CA GLN A 180 16.54 -13.63 0.04
C GLN A 180 15.98 -12.80 -1.12
N ASN A 181 15.09 -13.37 -1.95
CA ASN A 181 14.40 -12.61 -2.99
C ASN A 181 13.22 -11.81 -2.39
N VAL A 182 13.57 -10.93 -1.47
CA VAL A 182 12.59 -10.12 -0.74
C VAL A 182 11.88 -9.12 -1.64
N GLU A 183 10.68 -8.71 -1.25
CA GLU A 183 9.95 -7.62 -1.88
C GLU A 183 10.58 -6.28 -1.52
N ILE A 184 10.76 -5.42 -2.53
CA ILE A 184 11.28 -4.06 -2.38
C ILE A 184 10.21 -3.18 -1.76
N GLN A 185 10.61 -2.35 -0.82
CA GLN A 185 9.76 -1.33 -0.20
C GLN A 185 10.22 0.08 -0.60
N ALA A 186 9.35 1.06 -0.38
CA ALA A 186 9.72 2.46 -0.58
C ALA A 186 10.91 2.82 0.34
N ASP A 187 11.82 3.64 -0.19
CA ASP A 187 13.07 4.09 0.44
C ASP A 187 14.13 2.99 0.67
N ASP A 188 13.92 1.76 0.15
CA ASP A 188 14.97 0.76 0.15
C ASP A 188 16.17 1.25 -0.68
N THR A 189 17.36 0.99 -0.18
CA THR A 189 18.62 1.23 -0.91
C THR A 189 19.38 -0.07 -1.08
N ILE A 190 19.60 -0.47 -2.33
CA ILE A 190 20.37 -1.67 -2.68
C ILE A 190 21.77 -1.22 -3.07
N VAL A 191 22.76 -1.81 -2.44
CA VAL A 191 24.19 -1.57 -2.75
C VAL A 191 24.79 -2.86 -3.28
N VAL A 192 25.36 -2.79 -4.47
CA VAL A 192 26.09 -3.89 -5.11
C VAL A 192 27.58 -3.55 -5.09
N PRO A 193 28.39 -4.23 -4.27
CA PRO A 193 29.83 -4.02 -4.20
C PRO A 193 30.54 -4.50 -5.47
#